data_f02d8f1cb7f870267525a14778c693d4
#
_entry.id   f02d8f1cb7f870267525a14778c693d4
#
_cell.length_a   1.000
_cell.length_b   1.000
_cell.length_c   1.000
_cell.angle_alpha   90.00
_cell.angle_beta   90.00
_cell.angle_gamma   90.00
#
_symmetry.space_group_name_H-M   'P 1'
#
loop_
_entity.id
_entity.type
_entity.pdbx_description
1 polymer ?
#
loop_
_entity_poly.entity_id
_entity_poly.type
_entity_poly.pdbx_seq_one_letter_code
_entity_poly.pdbx_strand_id
1 'polypeptide(L)'
;RIADSCLWLAYVTAHYVKTTGDAAVLDQDVPFIVGPRLKDHEHEVYFLPELSDQSGSLFEHCACALDRSLGVGEHGLALFGGGDWNDGMNRVGIEGRGESVWLSWFLITCLNNMLPYADAREETQRAGIWRKHVTALRAAIDTHGWDGQWYRRGFFDDGTPLGAAGNTECRIDSLAQSWALISGAGDSARSLSRSPSVSPPGASGPAWSMRRRETLLGNPLSIGVRLCACIANAPRFVVNEPC
;
A
#
# COMPACT_ATOMS: atom_id res chain seq x y z
N ARG A 1 -4.08 12.36 -5.65
CA ARG A 1 -3.57 12.09 -4.27
C ARG A 1 -4.01 10.70 -3.78
N ILE A 2 -3.96 9.70 -4.64
CA ILE A 2 -4.20 8.29 -4.28
C ILE A 2 -3.00 7.80 -3.47
N ALA A 3 -3.26 7.26 -2.28
CA ALA A 3 -2.21 7.01 -1.29
C ALA A 3 -1.38 5.74 -1.56
N ASP A 4 -1.97 4.71 -2.19
CA ASP A 4 -1.29 3.44 -2.45
C ASP A 4 -0.49 3.39 -3.76
N SER A 5 -0.74 4.32 -4.70
CA SER A 5 -0.15 4.28 -6.04
C SER A 5 1.38 4.15 -6.05
N CYS A 6 2.05 4.87 -5.14
CA CYS A 6 3.50 4.83 -5.02
C CYS A 6 4.01 3.50 -4.44
N LEU A 7 3.25 2.90 -3.52
CA LEU A 7 3.64 1.67 -2.82
C LEU A 7 3.68 0.46 -3.74
N TRP A 8 2.83 0.44 -4.76
CA TRP A 8 2.82 -0.65 -5.75
C TRP A 8 4.15 -0.83 -6.47
N LEU A 9 4.89 0.25 -6.72
CA LEU A 9 6.23 0.16 -7.31
C LEU A 9 7.15 -0.68 -6.42
N ALA A 10 7.26 -0.34 -5.14
CA ALA A 10 8.12 -1.05 -4.20
C ALA A 10 7.65 -2.52 -3.99
N TYR A 11 6.33 -2.74 -3.91
CA TYR A 11 5.75 -4.06 -3.75
C TYR A 11 6.07 -4.98 -4.92
N VAL A 12 5.81 -4.52 -6.14
CA VAL A 12 6.01 -5.33 -7.36
C VAL A 12 7.50 -5.56 -7.64
N THR A 13 8.34 -4.55 -7.43
CA THR A 13 9.80 -4.68 -7.58
C THR A 13 10.36 -5.73 -6.63
N ALA A 14 10.00 -5.67 -5.33
CA ALA A 14 10.44 -6.66 -4.36
C ALA A 14 9.92 -8.07 -4.69
N HIS A 15 8.67 -8.18 -5.17
CA HIS A 15 8.09 -9.45 -5.62
C HIS A 15 8.85 -10.02 -6.83
N TYR A 16 9.20 -9.18 -7.80
CA TYR A 16 10.00 -9.58 -8.96
C TYR A 16 11.34 -10.15 -8.52
N VAL A 17 12.10 -9.40 -7.72
CA VAL A 17 13.42 -9.84 -7.23
C VAL A 17 13.33 -11.15 -6.46
N LYS A 18 12.33 -11.27 -5.58
CA LYS A 18 12.11 -12.50 -4.79
C LYS A 18 11.77 -13.71 -5.67
N THR A 19 11.06 -13.50 -6.77
CA THR A 19 10.61 -14.59 -7.66
C THR A 19 11.68 -15.02 -8.65
N THR A 20 12.44 -14.07 -9.18
CA THR A 20 13.43 -14.32 -10.24
C THR A 20 14.85 -14.50 -9.71
N GLY A 21 15.15 -13.97 -8.53
CA GLY A 21 16.52 -13.85 -8.00
C GLY A 21 17.32 -12.71 -8.65
N ASP A 22 16.75 -11.97 -9.60
CA ASP A 22 17.41 -10.87 -10.30
C ASP A 22 17.43 -9.59 -9.44
N ALA A 23 18.39 -9.49 -8.53
CA ALA A 23 18.60 -8.29 -7.72
C ALA A 23 19.26 -7.15 -8.51
N ALA A 24 19.90 -7.44 -9.66
CA ALA A 24 20.58 -6.43 -10.46
C ALA A 24 19.58 -5.41 -11.06
N VAL A 25 18.31 -5.77 -11.20
CA VAL A 25 17.25 -4.84 -11.63
C VAL A 25 17.17 -3.61 -10.73
N LEU A 26 17.47 -3.76 -9.45
CA LEU A 26 17.43 -2.64 -8.47
C LEU A 26 18.48 -1.56 -8.76
N ASP A 27 19.54 -1.88 -9.49
CA ASP A 27 20.64 -0.96 -9.83
C ASP A 27 20.45 -0.32 -11.21
N GLN A 28 19.36 -0.64 -11.93
CA GLN A 28 19.04 -0.01 -13.21
C GLN A 28 18.79 1.48 -12.99
N ASP A 29 19.49 2.31 -13.77
CA ASP A 29 19.29 3.75 -13.81
C ASP A 29 17.99 4.08 -14.57
N VAL A 30 17.08 4.80 -13.93
CA VAL A 30 15.77 5.17 -14.45
C VAL A 30 15.58 6.68 -14.29
N PRO A 31 15.22 7.43 -15.35
CA PRO A 31 14.95 8.85 -15.23
C PRO A 31 13.68 9.10 -14.40
N PHE A 32 13.68 10.17 -13.61
CA PHE A 32 12.47 10.65 -12.96
C PHE A 32 11.52 11.31 -13.97
N ILE A 33 10.27 11.47 -13.56
CA ILE A 33 9.25 12.14 -14.35
C ILE A 33 9.01 13.54 -13.81
N VAL A 34 8.88 14.53 -14.69
CA VAL A 34 8.53 15.91 -14.36
C VAL A 34 7.07 16.18 -14.73
N GLY A 35 6.37 16.89 -13.87
CA GLY A 35 5.01 17.31 -14.10
C GLY A 35 4.59 18.46 -13.18
N PRO A 36 3.39 19.03 -13.39
CA PRO A 36 2.90 20.15 -12.61
C PRO A 36 2.66 19.75 -11.16
N ARG A 37 2.97 20.64 -10.21
CA ARG A 37 2.55 20.48 -8.82
C ARG A 37 1.05 20.66 -8.69
N LEU A 38 0.41 19.81 -7.90
CA LEU A 38 -0.99 20.01 -7.50
C LEU A 38 -1.08 21.24 -6.60
N LYS A 39 -2.02 22.13 -6.89
CA LYS A 39 -2.38 23.22 -5.98
C LYS A 39 -3.12 22.66 -4.75
N ASP A 40 -3.23 23.46 -3.69
CA ASP A 40 -3.81 23.01 -2.41
C ASP A 40 -5.25 22.48 -2.55
N HIS A 41 -6.04 23.09 -3.44
CA HIS A 41 -7.44 22.73 -3.70
C HIS A 41 -7.61 21.69 -4.82
N GLU A 42 -6.52 21.27 -5.50
CA GLU A 42 -6.57 20.27 -6.57
C GLU A 42 -6.33 18.88 -5.99
N HIS A 43 -7.17 17.92 -6.37
CA HIS A 43 -7.04 16.52 -5.97
C HIS A 43 -6.32 15.70 -7.03
N GLU A 44 -6.40 16.12 -8.28
CA GLU A 44 -5.78 15.47 -9.44
C GLU A 44 -5.47 16.47 -10.53
N VAL A 45 -4.52 16.13 -11.42
CA VAL A 45 -4.22 16.86 -12.63
C VAL A 45 -3.83 15.86 -13.73
N TYR A 46 -4.39 16.06 -14.90
CA TYR A 46 -4.03 15.28 -16.09
C TYR A 46 -2.97 16.04 -16.87
N PHE A 47 -1.85 15.38 -17.15
CA PHE A 47 -0.76 15.97 -17.92
C PHE A 47 0.00 14.90 -18.70
N LEU A 48 0.71 15.30 -19.75
CA LEU A 48 1.67 14.44 -20.42
C LEU A 48 3.00 14.54 -19.65
N PRO A 49 3.50 13.44 -19.06
CA PRO A 49 4.74 13.48 -18.30
C PRO A 49 5.94 13.67 -19.22
N GLU A 50 6.94 14.42 -18.75
CA GLU A 50 8.23 14.58 -19.41
C GLU A 50 9.29 13.85 -18.59
N LEU A 51 10.36 13.39 -19.25
CA LEU A 51 11.51 12.81 -18.54
C LEU A 51 12.34 13.94 -17.95
N SER A 52 12.78 13.74 -16.72
CA SER A 52 13.75 14.61 -16.05
C SER A 52 15.17 14.35 -16.54
N ASP A 53 16.03 15.35 -16.43
CA ASP A 53 17.48 15.20 -16.57
C ASP A 53 18.11 14.46 -15.39
N GLN A 54 17.35 14.26 -14.30
CA GLN A 54 17.76 13.50 -13.13
C GLN A 54 17.29 12.06 -13.26
N SER A 55 18.17 11.14 -12.91
CA SER A 55 17.86 9.72 -12.81
C SER A 55 18.31 9.17 -11.44
N GLY A 56 17.82 8.00 -11.12
CA GLY A 56 18.21 7.25 -9.94
C GLY A 56 18.05 5.75 -10.19
N SER A 57 18.62 4.94 -9.32
CA SER A 57 18.42 3.50 -9.42
C SER A 57 16.93 3.15 -9.16
N LEU A 58 16.48 2.01 -9.69
CA LEU A 58 15.14 1.52 -9.40
C LEU A 58 14.91 1.35 -7.89
N PHE A 59 15.97 0.96 -7.15
CA PHE A 59 15.92 0.93 -5.69
C PHE A 59 15.60 2.32 -5.12
N GLU A 60 16.26 3.38 -5.59
CA GLU A 60 16.03 4.75 -5.11
C GLU A 60 14.60 5.21 -5.42
N HIS A 61 14.06 4.90 -6.60
CA HIS A 61 12.65 5.16 -6.90
C HIS A 61 11.70 4.49 -5.90
N CYS A 62 11.97 3.22 -5.55
CA CYS A 62 11.19 2.49 -4.54
C CYS A 62 11.36 3.12 -3.15
N ALA A 63 12.59 3.50 -2.79
CA ALA A 63 12.88 4.11 -1.50
C ALA A 63 12.21 5.47 -1.33
N CYS A 64 12.30 6.33 -2.34
CA CYS A 64 11.58 7.62 -2.36
C CYS A 64 10.07 7.43 -2.23
N ALA A 65 9.49 6.44 -2.92
CA ALA A 65 8.07 6.13 -2.83
C ALA A 65 7.66 5.73 -1.39
N LEU A 66 8.48 4.91 -0.74
CA LEU A 66 8.26 4.50 0.65
C LEU A 66 8.41 5.66 1.63
N ASP A 67 9.50 6.44 1.52
CA ASP A 67 9.79 7.57 2.40
C ASP A 67 8.67 8.61 2.37
N ARG A 68 8.09 8.87 1.18
CA ARG A 68 6.95 9.79 1.02
C ARG A 68 5.65 9.25 1.62
N SER A 69 5.55 7.96 1.83
CA SER A 69 4.34 7.29 2.34
C SER A 69 4.35 7.09 3.86
N LEU A 70 5.36 7.61 4.57
CA LEU A 70 5.49 7.46 6.03
C LEU A 70 4.58 8.39 6.84
N GLY A 71 3.79 9.26 6.20
CA GLY A 71 2.84 10.12 6.89
C GLY A 71 1.73 9.31 7.57
N VAL A 72 1.40 9.69 8.82
CA VAL A 72 0.33 9.07 9.61
C VAL A 72 -0.65 10.11 10.12
N GLY A 73 -1.88 9.67 10.41
CA GLY A 73 -2.91 10.50 11.02
C GLY A 73 -2.89 10.46 12.56
N GLU A 74 -4.01 10.87 13.16
CA GLU A 74 -4.16 11.02 14.61
C GLU A 74 -4.04 9.69 15.36
N HIS A 75 -4.52 8.58 14.74
CA HIS A 75 -4.42 7.25 15.32
C HIS A 75 -3.08 6.56 15.02
N GLY A 76 -2.17 7.23 14.31
CA GLY A 76 -0.88 6.67 13.90
C GLY A 76 -0.96 5.68 12.74
N LEU A 77 -2.07 5.66 12.00
CA LEU A 77 -2.29 4.84 10.82
C LEU A 77 -1.95 5.62 9.55
N ALA A 78 -1.67 4.90 8.45
CA ALA A 78 -1.36 5.50 7.17
C ALA A 78 -2.53 6.36 6.66
N LEU A 79 -2.22 7.54 6.13
CA LEU A 79 -3.21 8.49 5.63
C LEU A 79 -3.94 7.94 4.39
N PHE A 80 -5.26 8.06 4.38
CA PHE A 80 -6.12 7.59 3.28
C PHE A 80 -5.93 8.42 2.01
N GLY A 81 -5.63 9.71 2.15
CA GLY A 81 -5.50 10.65 1.04
C GLY A 81 -6.79 10.81 0.24
N GLY A 82 -6.66 11.00 -1.06
CA GLY A 82 -7.80 11.08 -1.99
C GLY A 82 -8.33 9.71 -2.43
N GLY A 83 -7.94 8.66 -1.77
CA GLY A 83 -8.28 7.26 -2.02
C GLY A 83 -7.10 6.34 -1.76
N ASP A 84 -7.38 5.08 -1.45
CA ASP A 84 -6.38 4.01 -1.40
C ASP A 84 -6.68 2.99 -2.51
N TRP A 85 -6.69 1.69 -2.24
CA TRP A 85 -7.08 0.64 -3.19
C TRP A 85 -8.43 0.94 -3.89
N ASN A 86 -9.38 1.51 -3.16
CA ASN A 86 -10.69 1.88 -3.70
C ASN A 86 -10.74 3.38 -4.01
N ASP A 87 -10.50 3.75 -5.26
CA ASP A 87 -10.54 5.13 -5.76
C ASP A 87 -11.90 5.80 -5.51
N GLY A 88 -12.99 5.01 -5.39
CA GLY A 88 -14.33 5.50 -5.09
C GLY A 88 -14.51 6.01 -3.66
N MET A 89 -13.57 5.70 -2.76
CA MET A 89 -13.58 6.15 -1.35
C MET A 89 -12.86 7.49 -1.16
N ASN A 90 -12.94 8.37 -2.13
CA ASN A 90 -12.22 9.64 -2.20
C ASN A 90 -12.62 10.67 -1.15
N ARG A 91 -13.72 10.44 -0.41
CA ARG A 91 -14.20 11.34 0.63
C ARG A 91 -13.81 10.95 2.05
N VAL A 92 -13.13 9.81 2.22
CA VAL A 92 -12.73 9.33 3.55
C VAL A 92 -11.62 10.20 4.14
N GLY A 93 -10.62 10.54 3.31
CA GLY A 93 -9.45 11.33 3.72
C GLY A 93 -9.22 12.56 2.84
N ILE A 94 -10.27 13.18 2.30
CA ILE A 94 -10.14 14.30 1.35
C ILE A 94 -9.51 15.55 1.97
N GLU A 95 -9.71 15.75 3.29
CA GLU A 95 -9.10 16.85 4.04
C GLU A 95 -7.68 16.51 4.54
N GLY A 96 -7.19 15.30 4.26
CA GLY A 96 -5.82 14.85 4.55
C GLY A 96 -5.63 14.30 5.97
N ARG A 97 -6.69 14.00 6.71
CA ARG A 97 -6.64 13.43 8.06
C ARG A 97 -7.14 11.99 8.15
N GLY A 98 -8.01 11.57 7.21
CA GLY A 98 -8.57 10.23 7.18
C GLY A 98 -7.48 9.15 7.08
N GLU A 99 -7.70 8.01 7.72
CA GLU A 99 -6.70 6.96 7.90
C GLU A 99 -7.20 5.60 7.39
N SER A 100 -6.28 4.79 6.85
CA SER A 100 -6.57 3.46 6.30
C SER A 100 -5.83 2.36 7.04
N VAL A 101 -6.57 1.43 7.63
CA VAL A 101 -6.01 0.22 8.24
C VAL A 101 -5.42 -0.70 7.18
N TRP A 102 -6.11 -0.84 6.02
CA TRP A 102 -5.58 -1.63 4.91
C TRP A 102 -4.25 -1.09 4.39
N LEU A 103 -4.17 0.23 4.15
CA LEU A 103 -2.95 0.86 3.65
C LEU A 103 -1.79 0.71 4.64
N SER A 104 -2.10 0.73 5.95
CA SER A 104 -1.11 0.50 6.99
C SER A 104 -0.52 -0.92 6.91
N TRP A 105 -1.34 -1.95 6.67
CA TRP A 105 -0.87 -3.31 6.41
C TRP A 105 -0.02 -3.39 5.13
N PHE A 106 -0.45 -2.71 4.07
CA PHE A 106 0.24 -2.71 2.80
C PHE A 106 1.61 -2.02 2.91
N LEU A 107 1.67 -0.87 3.59
CA LEU A 107 2.93 -0.15 3.85
C LEU A 107 3.90 -0.98 4.69
N ILE A 108 3.45 -1.65 5.75
CA ILE A 108 4.26 -2.60 6.52
C ILE A 108 4.87 -3.67 5.61
N THR A 109 4.06 -4.21 4.70
CA THR A 109 4.51 -5.24 3.75
C THR A 109 5.58 -4.70 2.81
N CYS A 110 5.37 -3.51 2.23
CA CYS A 110 6.31 -2.87 1.33
C CYS A 110 7.64 -2.56 2.04
N LEU A 111 7.59 -1.98 3.22
CA LEU A 111 8.77 -1.67 4.03
C LEU A 111 9.57 -2.94 4.36
N ASN A 112 8.91 -3.97 4.87
CA ASN A 112 9.56 -5.23 5.22
C ASN A 112 10.19 -5.92 4.00
N ASN A 113 9.55 -5.83 2.84
CA ASN A 113 10.07 -6.42 1.61
C ASN A 113 11.30 -5.66 1.08
N MET A 114 11.40 -4.35 1.28
CA MET A 114 12.51 -3.53 0.81
C MET A 114 13.67 -3.40 1.82
N LEU A 115 13.43 -3.65 3.12
CA LEU A 115 14.45 -3.59 4.17
C LEU A 115 15.72 -4.39 3.86
N PRO A 116 15.68 -5.65 3.38
CA PRO A 116 16.90 -6.40 3.07
C PRO A 116 17.78 -5.73 2.01
N TYR A 117 17.15 -5.03 1.07
CA TYR A 117 17.88 -4.33 0.00
C TYR A 117 18.45 -2.98 0.47
N ALA A 118 17.81 -2.32 1.42
CA ALA A 118 18.36 -1.14 2.09
C ALA A 118 19.57 -1.51 2.96
N ASP A 119 19.48 -2.61 3.71
CA ASP A 119 20.60 -3.13 4.50
C ASP A 119 21.80 -3.52 3.62
N ALA A 120 21.56 -4.22 2.52
CA ALA A 120 22.60 -4.61 1.58
C ALA A 120 23.31 -3.43 0.90
N ARG A 121 22.67 -2.27 0.87
CA ARG A 121 23.20 -0.99 0.36
C ARG A 121 23.76 -0.09 1.45
N GLU A 122 23.87 -0.59 2.68
CA GLU A 122 24.37 0.15 3.84
C GLU A 122 23.56 1.43 4.17
N GLU A 123 22.31 1.51 3.73
CA GLU A 123 21.42 2.63 4.03
C GLU A 123 20.87 2.56 5.46
N THR A 124 21.76 2.51 6.44
CA THR A 124 21.47 2.24 7.85
C THR A 124 20.45 3.21 8.44
N GLN A 125 20.53 4.49 8.08
CA GLN A 125 19.60 5.51 8.59
C GLN A 125 18.17 5.24 8.06
N ARG A 126 18.00 5.06 6.75
CA ARG A 126 16.73 4.76 6.10
C ARG A 126 16.12 3.47 6.63
N ALA A 127 16.89 2.39 6.68
CA ALA A 127 16.46 1.12 7.24
C ALA A 127 16.03 1.25 8.71
N GLY A 128 16.73 2.05 9.49
CA GLY A 128 16.36 2.35 10.88
C GLY A 128 15.03 3.09 11.00
N ILE A 129 14.77 4.07 10.14
CA ILE A 129 13.48 4.79 10.07
C ILE A 129 12.36 3.82 9.70
N TRP A 130 12.54 3.01 8.66
CA TRP A 130 11.54 2.04 8.21
C TRP A 130 11.18 1.02 9.28
N ARG A 131 12.18 0.46 10.01
CA ARG A 131 11.91 -0.47 11.12
C ARG A 131 11.11 0.16 12.26
N LYS A 132 11.45 1.40 12.62
CA LYS A 132 10.70 2.15 13.65
C LYS A 132 9.26 2.39 13.19
N HIS A 133 9.08 2.75 11.92
CA HIS A 133 7.77 3.00 11.36
C HIS A 133 6.91 1.74 11.33
N VAL A 134 7.46 0.58 10.90
CA VAL A 134 6.77 -0.72 10.96
C VAL A 134 6.31 -1.04 12.37
N THR A 135 7.18 -0.82 13.37
CA THR A 135 6.83 -1.06 14.78
C THR A 135 5.70 -0.15 15.25
N ALA A 136 5.76 1.14 14.90
CA ALA A 136 4.74 2.12 15.25
C ALA A 136 3.39 1.80 14.60
N LEU A 137 3.37 1.48 13.30
CA LEU A 137 2.16 1.09 12.58
C LEU A 137 1.50 -0.15 13.17
N ARG A 138 2.29 -1.17 13.53
CA ARG A 138 1.74 -2.37 14.20
C ARG A 138 1.04 -2.01 15.51
N ALA A 139 1.70 -1.20 16.35
CA ALA A 139 1.11 -0.76 17.61
C ALA A 139 -0.16 0.07 17.39
N ALA A 140 -0.17 0.95 16.39
CA ALA A 140 -1.33 1.75 16.02
C ALA A 140 -2.51 0.88 15.55
N ILE A 141 -2.25 -0.12 14.72
CA ILE A 141 -3.29 -1.05 14.25
C ILE A 141 -3.84 -1.89 15.40
N ASP A 142 -2.98 -2.37 16.31
CA ASP A 142 -3.41 -3.14 17.47
C ASP A 142 -4.30 -2.32 18.42
N THR A 143 -4.00 -1.03 18.55
CA THR A 143 -4.72 -0.12 19.46
C THR A 143 -5.98 0.44 18.82
N HIS A 144 -5.92 0.89 17.57
CA HIS A 144 -6.98 1.65 16.91
C HIS A 144 -7.63 0.90 15.74
N GLY A 145 -6.89 0.02 15.09
CA GLY A 145 -7.40 -0.75 13.94
C GLY A 145 -8.36 -1.86 14.34
N TRP A 146 -8.20 -2.47 15.52
CA TRP A 146 -9.08 -3.53 16.02
C TRP A 146 -10.26 -2.95 16.80
N ASP A 147 -11.50 -3.37 16.51
CA ASP A 147 -12.71 -2.87 17.18
C ASP A 147 -13.28 -3.81 18.25
N GLY A 148 -12.56 -4.90 18.55
CA GLY A 148 -13.02 -5.96 19.45
C GLY A 148 -13.61 -7.16 18.73
N GLN A 149 -13.99 -7.04 17.45
CA GLN A 149 -14.57 -8.09 16.64
C GLN A 149 -13.79 -8.36 15.35
N TRP A 150 -13.35 -7.30 14.66
CA TRP A 150 -12.56 -7.35 13.43
C TRP A 150 -11.72 -6.09 13.23
N TYR A 151 -10.87 -6.07 12.20
CA TYR A 151 -10.14 -4.88 11.84
C TYR A 151 -11.05 -3.89 11.11
N ARG A 152 -11.06 -2.63 11.58
CA ARG A 152 -11.72 -1.52 10.90
C ARG A 152 -11.15 -1.34 9.49
N ARG A 153 -11.94 -0.73 8.60
CA ARG A 153 -11.43 -0.30 7.30
C ARG A 153 -10.55 0.95 7.42
N GLY A 154 -10.92 1.85 8.31
CA GLY A 154 -10.22 3.10 8.54
C GLY A 154 -11.03 4.09 9.37
N PHE A 155 -10.65 5.36 9.23
CA PHE A 155 -11.30 6.50 9.86
C PHE A 155 -11.49 7.62 8.86
N PHE A 156 -12.61 8.31 8.94
CA PHE A 156 -12.86 9.53 8.17
C PHE A 156 -12.02 10.70 8.72
N ASP A 157 -11.99 11.81 7.97
CA ASP A 157 -11.29 13.05 8.37
C ASP A 157 -11.74 13.61 9.74
N ASP A 158 -12.97 13.33 10.15
CA ASP A 158 -13.54 13.73 11.45
C ASP A 158 -13.33 12.71 12.57
N GLY A 159 -12.56 11.64 12.31
CA GLY A 159 -12.31 10.55 13.25
C GLY A 159 -13.43 9.51 13.34
N THR A 160 -14.51 9.63 12.56
CA THR A 160 -15.58 8.63 12.54
C THR A 160 -15.03 7.30 11.99
N PRO A 161 -15.22 6.16 12.69
CA PRO A 161 -14.73 4.87 12.24
C PRO A 161 -15.51 4.34 11.04
N LEU A 162 -14.80 3.72 10.10
CA LEU A 162 -15.32 3.04 8.93
C LEU A 162 -15.05 1.54 9.02
N GLY A 163 -16.03 0.71 8.67
CA GLY A 163 -15.91 -0.74 8.72
C GLY A 163 -15.83 -1.29 10.15
N ALA A 164 -16.49 -0.67 11.09
CA ALA A 164 -16.55 -1.05 12.48
C ALA A 164 -17.87 -1.72 12.85
N ALA A 165 -17.87 -2.57 13.88
CA ALA A 165 -19.04 -3.32 14.36
C ALA A 165 -20.22 -2.43 14.74
N GLY A 166 -19.93 -1.20 15.21
CA GLY A 166 -20.94 -0.20 15.57
C GLY A 166 -21.55 0.57 14.41
N ASN A 167 -21.00 0.46 13.19
CA ASN A 167 -21.58 1.13 12.03
C ASN A 167 -22.93 0.51 11.64
N THR A 168 -23.85 1.30 11.10
CA THR A 168 -25.13 0.82 10.55
C THR A 168 -24.96 0.22 9.16
N GLU A 169 -24.05 0.81 8.36
CA GLU A 169 -23.67 0.37 7.02
C GLU A 169 -22.17 0.07 6.97
N CYS A 170 -21.72 -0.72 6.00
CA CYS A 170 -20.32 -1.07 5.82
C CYS A 170 -19.62 -1.50 7.12
N ARG A 171 -20.27 -2.37 7.89
CA ARG A 171 -19.80 -2.77 9.22
C ARG A 171 -18.48 -3.53 9.20
N ILE A 172 -18.19 -4.21 8.11
CA ILE A 172 -16.95 -4.96 7.91
C ILE A 172 -16.47 -4.82 6.48
N ASP A 173 -15.16 -4.72 6.31
CA ASP A 173 -14.50 -4.75 5.02
C ASP A 173 -13.51 -5.92 4.98
N SER A 174 -13.66 -6.81 4.00
CA SER A 174 -12.82 -8.01 3.85
C SER A 174 -11.36 -7.68 3.52
N LEU A 175 -11.10 -6.52 2.92
CA LEU A 175 -9.76 -6.11 2.50
C LEU A 175 -8.83 -5.95 3.72
N ALA A 176 -9.28 -5.26 4.77
CA ALA A 176 -8.52 -5.08 6.00
C ALA A 176 -8.23 -6.41 6.70
N GLN A 177 -9.19 -7.35 6.70
CA GLN A 177 -9.04 -8.69 7.29
C GLN A 177 -8.03 -9.53 6.51
N SER A 178 -8.16 -9.55 5.17
CA SER A 178 -7.30 -10.35 4.30
C SER A 178 -5.85 -9.90 4.39
N TRP A 179 -5.61 -8.59 4.42
CA TRP A 179 -4.26 -8.04 4.51
C TRP A 179 -3.62 -8.15 5.88
N ALA A 180 -4.40 -8.27 6.95
CA ALA A 180 -3.87 -8.64 8.26
C ALA A 180 -3.13 -10.00 8.20
N LEU A 181 -3.65 -10.95 7.40
CA LEU A 181 -2.98 -12.24 7.15
C LEU A 181 -1.85 -12.13 6.13
N ILE A 182 -2.10 -11.48 4.99
CA ILE A 182 -1.14 -11.37 3.87
C ILE A 182 0.13 -10.67 4.31
N SER A 183 0.02 -9.61 5.10
CA SER A 183 1.17 -8.86 5.63
C SER A 183 2.03 -9.67 6.59
N GLY A 184 1.49 -10.74 7.18
CA GLY A 184 2.13 -11.49 8.27
C GLY A 184 2.34 -10.66 9.54
N ALA A 185 1.75 -9.46 9.60
CA ALA A 185 1.92 -8.53 10.71
C ALA A 185 0.73 -8.51 11.67
N GLY A 186 -0.42 -9.03 11.24
CA GLY A 186 -1.61 -9.15 12.08
C GLY A 186 -1.46 -10.21 13.18
N ASP A 187 -2.19 -10.03 14.28
CA ASP A 187 -2.30 -11.06 15.30
C ASP A 187 -2.97 -12.30 14.70
N SER A 188 -2.29 -13.45 14.80
CA SER A 188 -2.73 -14.69 14.15
C SER A 188 -4.04 -15.22 14.75
N ALA A 189 -4.30 -15.03 16.05
CA ALA A 189 -5.53 -15.46 16.69
C ALA A 189 -6.71 -14.58 16.23
N ARG A 190 -6.52 -13.26 16.15
CA ARG A 190 -7.53 -12.32 15.63
C ARG A 190 -7.80 -12.53 14.14
N SER A 191 -6.76 -12.78 13.36
CA SER A 191 -6.86 -12.95 11.91
C SER A 191 -7.54 -14.27 11.50
N LEU A 192 -7.36 -15.34 12.27
CA LEU A 192 -7.95 -16.67 11.99
C LEU A 192 -9.35 -16.84 12.57
N SER A 193 -9.67 -16.17 13.69
CA SER A 193 -10.92 -16.36 14.40
C SER A 193 -12.16 -15.88 13.67
N ARG A 194 -12.00 -15.06 12.62
CA ARG A 194 -13.10 -14.52 11.81
C ARG A 194 -12.74 -14.29 10.35
N SER A 195 -12.33 -15.35 9.65
CA SER A 195 -12.76 -15.42 8.25
C SER A 195 -14.30 -15.37 8.29
N PRO A 196 -14.95 -14.37 7.70
CA PRO A 196 -16.40 -14.39 7.66
C PRO A 196 -16.81 -15.69 6.98
N SER A 197 -17.38 -16.62 7.73
CA SER A 197 -18.31 -17.55 7.15
C SER A 197 -19.48 -16.70 6.69
N VAL A 198 -19.37 -16.13 5.50
CA VAL A 198 -20.45 -15.41 4.84
C VAL A 198 -21.44 -16.49 4.41
N SER A 199 -22.25 -16.92 5.36
CA SER A 199 -23.53 -17.50 5.05
C SER A 199 -24.54 -16.37 5.24
N PRO A 200 -25.02 -15.72 4.18
CA PRO A 200 -26.19 -14.88 4.29
C PRO A 200 -27.33 -15.78 4.77
N PRO A 201 -28.18 -15.32 5.69
CA PRO A 201 -29.34 -16.08 6.09
C PRO A 201 -30.22 -16.27 4.85
N GLY A 202 -30.32 -17.53 4.36
CA GLY A 202 -31.24 -17.93 3.29
C GLY A 202 -30.66 -18.22 1.90
N ALA A 203 -29.36 -18.25 1.68
CA ALA A 203 -28.80 -18.60 0.38
C ALA A 203 -28.23 -20.04 0.37
N SER A 204 -29.01 -20.97 -0.14
CA SER A 204 -28.51 -22.26 -0.62
C SER A 204 -27.83 -22.07 -1.98
N GLY A 205 -26.56 -21.68 -1.98
CA GLY A 205 -25.72 -21.57 -3.17
C GLY A 205 -24.38 -22.25 -2.94
N PRO A 206 -23.70 -22.74 -4.00
CA PRO A 206 -22.48 -23.53 -3.86
C PRO A 206 -21.36 -22.72 -3.21
N ALA A 207 -20.73 -23.31 -2.20
CA ALA A 207 -19.57 -22.76 -1.52
C ALA A 207 -18.44 -22.48 -2.53
N TRP A 208 -17.99 -21.24 -2.61
CA TRP A 208 -16.78 -20.86 -3.34
C TRP A 208 -15.58 -21.40 -2.57
N SER A 209 -15.11 -22.58 -2.91
CA SER A 209 -13.81 -23.07 -2.45
C SER A 209 -12.73 -22.34 -3.24
N MET A 210 -11.89 -21.53 -2.57
CA MET A 210 -10.62 -21.08 -3.14
C MET A 210 -9.73 -22.32 -3.34
N ARG A 211 -9.83 -22.95 -4.49
CA ARG A 211 -8.81 -23.91 -4.93
C ARG A 211 -7.58 -23.11 -5.34
N ARG A 212 -6.45 -23.38 -4.67
CA ARG A 212 -5.13 -23.03 -5.21
C ARG A 212 -5.09 -23.47 -6.67
N ARG A 213 -5.03 -22.54 -7.58
CA ARG A 213 -4.56 -22.81 -8.94
C ARG A 213 -3.09 -22.42 -8.99
N GLU A 214 -2.26 -23.36 -8.71
CA GLU A 214 -0.92 -23.41 -9.30
C GLU A 214 -1.12 -23.61 -10.80
N THR A 215 -0.47 -22.80 -11.57
CA THR A 215 -0.29 -22.77 -13.03
C THR A 215 -0.94 -21.59 -13.71
N LEU A 216 -0.12 -20.57 -13.88
CA LEU A 216 0.00 -19.76 -15.08
C LEU A 216 1.35 -19.05 -15.04
N LEU A 217 2.43 -19.81 -15.24
CA LEU A 217 3.72 -19.28 -15.63
C LEU A 217 3.63 -18.86 -17.11
N GLY A 218 3.15 -17.66 -17.35
CA GLY A 218 3.34 -16.97 -18.63
C GLY A 218 4.72 -16.32 -18.67
N ASN A 219 5.38 -16.48 -19.79
CA ASN A 219 6.70 -16.02 -20.19
C ASN A 219 7.21 -14.74 -19.48
N PRO A 220 8.37 -14.78 -18.78
CA PRO A 220 8.91 -13.65 -17.97
C PRO A 220 9.15 -12.37 -18.77
N LEU A 221 9.37 -12.45 -20.07
CA LEU A 221 9.62 -11.28 -20.94
C LEU A 221 8.37 -10.38 -21.14
N SER A 222 7.15 -10.90 -20.92
CA SER A 222 5.94 -10.10 -21.04
C SER A 222 5.63 -9.28 -19.78
N ILE A 223 6.22 -9.62 -18.65
CA ILE A 223 6.00 -8.93 -17.36
C ILE A 223 6.82 -7.64 -17.30
N GLY A 224 8.07 -7.66 -17.79
CA GLY A 224 8.92 -6.46 -17.82
C GLY A 224 8.37 -5.32 -18.67
N VAL A 225 7.82 -5.65 -19.85
CA VAL A 225 7.23 -4.63 -20.77
C VAL A 225 5.91 -4.09 -20.20
N ARG A 226 5.12 -4.90 -19.48
CA ARG A 226 3.90 -4.44 -18.81
C ARG A 226 4.17 -3.65 -17.55
N LEU A 227 5.26 -3.93 -16.82
CA LEU A 227 5.70 -3.13 -15.67
C LEU A 227 6.08 -1.70 -16.11
N CYS A 228 6.85 -1.55 -17.18
CA CYS A 228 7.16 -0.24 -17.76
C CYS A 228 5.89 0.52 -18.19
N ALA A 229 4.90 -0.18 -18.75
CA ALA A 229 3.64 0.44 -19.14
C ALA A 229 2.76 0.86 -17.93
N CYS A 230 2.80 0.11 -16.83
CA CYS A 230 2.13 0.49 -15.57
C CYS A 230 2.83 1.66 -14.88
N ILE A 231 4.17 1.73 -14.95
CA ILE A 231 4.96 2.86 -14.43
C ILE A 231 4.71 4.11 -15.28
N ALA A 232 4.61 3.97 -16.60
CA ALA A 232 4.31 5.08 -17.51
C ALA A 232 2.86 5.60 -17.40
N ASN A 233 1.92 4.77 -16.92
CA ASN A 233 0.52 5.13 -16.73
C ASN A 233 0.15 5.41 -15.27
N ALA A 234 1.07 5.27 -14.31
CA ALA A 234 0.84 5.71 -12.95
C ALA A 234 0.96 7.24 -12.90
N PRO A 235 -0.12 8.01 -12.77
CA PRO A 235 -0.02 9.44 -12.64
C PRO A 235 0.62 9.75 -11.28
N ARG A 236 1.84 10.31 -11.29
CA ARG A 236 2.43 11.00 -10.12
C ARG A 236 3.72 10.44 -9.53
N PHE A 237 4.79 10.47 -10.29
CA PHE A 237 6.11 10.70 -9.71
C PHE A 237 6.62 12.08 -10.15
N VAL A 238 6.12 13.12 -9.50
CA VAL A 238 6.69 14.46 -9.64
C VAL A 238 7.70 14.63 -8.52
N VAL A 239 8.97 14.46 -8.82
CA VAL A 239 10.05 14.82 -7.92
C VAL A 239 10.38 16.29 -8.18
N ASN A 240 9.94 17.16 -7.30
CA ASN A 240 10.33 18.58 -7.29
C ASN A 240 11.29 18.93 -6.15
N GLU A 241 11.75 17.93 -5.39
CA GLU A 241 12.80 18.06 -4.38
C GLU A 241 13.55 16.72 -4.27
N PRO A 242 14.89 16.74 -4.09
CA PRO A 242 15.63 15.51 -3.80
C PRO A 242 15.11 14.88 -2.51
N CYS A 243 15.02 13.56 -2.50
CA CYS A 243 14.70 12.78 -1.29
C CYS A 243 15.76 12.96 -0.22
#